data_82b279c763d23baa96efbe0f43601415
#
_entry.id   82b279c763d23baa96efbe0f43601415
#
_cell.length_a   1.000
_cell.length_b   1.000
_cell.length_c   1.000
_cell.angle_alpha   90.00
_cell.angle_beta   90.00
_cell.angle_gamma   90.00
#
_symmetry.space_group_name_H-M   'P 1'
#
loop_
_entity.id
_entity.type
_entity.pdbx_description
1 polymer ?
#
loop_
_entity_poly.entity_id
_entity_poly.type
_entity_poly.pdbx_seq_one_letter_code
_entity_poly.pdbx_strand_id
1 'polypeptide(L)'
;MELIVSPEPALKIERRAKLLSVTFARPAENNTLTQQTLNELSRAFDDAERDPACRIVLLEGSGGYFCTGMDFREMTSRSTHDQRSTGDIHYMDLLRRIATTGLVVISAVDGQVMAGGIGIVAASDLVLATPASRFSLPEALWGLLPACVLPLLIRRIGFQNSYRMTLTTETMTARQSLEAGLVDELADSLDDAVRRRSLRLTRLDQETVRRMKAYFQKMWYLSDATYETAVNEIEPLVRDPRIQENIRNFVEHKRFPWEKIG
;
A
#
# COMPACT_ATOMS: atom_id res chain seq x y z
N MET A 1 19.45 -14.12 -31.08
CA MET A 1 19.86 -13.27 -29.95
C MET A 1 18.64 -12.43 -29.62
N GLU A 2 17.75 -13.00 -28.80
CA GLU A 2 16.59 -12.27 -28.31
C GLU A 2 17.10 -11.16 -27.40
N LEU A 3 16.74 -9.93 -27.73
CA LEU A 3 16.95 -8.78 -26.88
C LEU A 3 16.11 -9.03 -25.60
N ILE A 4 16.78 -9.29 -24.48
CA ILE A 4 16.17 -9.26 -23.15
C ILE A 4 15.79 -7.79 -22.93
N VAL A 5 14.57 -7.42 -23.31
CA VAL A 5 13.99 -6.13 -22.94
C VAL A 5 13.79 -6.19 -21.44
N SER A 6 14.57 -5.41 -20.69
CA SER A 6 14.30 -5.23 -19.25
C SER A 6 12.88 -4.75 -19.11
N PRO A 7 12.07 -5.34 -18.22
CA PRO A 7 10.70 -4.85 -18.00
C PRO A 7 10.74 -3.35 -17.63
N GLU A 8 9.81 -2.58 -18.15
CA GLU A 8 9.68 -1.18 -17.78
C GLU A 8 9.58 -1.07 -16.25
N PRO A 9 10.25 -0.06 -15.64
CA PRO A 9 10.23 0.10 -14.20
C PRO A 9 8.79 0.34 -13.71
N ALA A 10 8.41 -0.37 -12.65
CA ALA A 10 7.10 -0.23 -12.04
C ALA A 10 6.95 1.09 -11.27
N LEU A 11 8.07 1.70 -10.91
CA LEU A 11 8.15 2.94 -10.15
C LEU A 11 8.99 3.99 -10.88
N LYS A 12 8.53 5.25 -10.82
CA LYS A 12 9.35 6.41 -11.17
C LYS A 12 9.91 6.99 -9.87
N ILE A 13 11.24 7.14 -9.81
CA ILE A 13 11.93 7.62 -8.61
C ILE A 13 12.62 8.94 -8.93
N GLU A 14 12.31 9.98 -8.16
CA GLU A 14 12.94 11.29 -8.27
C GLU A 14 13.49 11.75 -6.93
N ARG A 15 14.72 12.25 -6.93
CA ARG A 15 15.35 12.81 -5.73
C ARG A 15 15.28 14.33 -5.75
N ARG A 16 14.75 14.93 -4.70
CA ARG A 16 14.64 16.38 -4.53
C ARG A 16 15.18 16.76 -3.15
N ALA A 17 16.41 17.24 -3.09
CA ALA A 17 17.07 17.65 -1.84
C ALA A 17 16.92 16.57 -0.72
N LYS A 18 16.05 16.82 0.27
CA LYS A 18 15.82 15.93 1.42
C LYS A 18 14.64 14.97 1.24
N LEU A 19 14.07 14.88 0.03
CA LEU A 19 12.87 14.11 -0.28
C LEU A 19 13.17 13.15 -1.43
N LEU A 20 12.78 11.88 -1.26
CA LEU A 20 12.70 10.89 -2.33
C LEU A 20 11.23 10.76 -2.73
N SER A 21 10.88 11.16 -3.96
CA SER A 21 9.55 10.91 -4.55
C SER A 21 9.58 9.57 -5.27
N VAL A 22 8.57 8.75 -4.98
CA VAL A 22 8.36 7.42 -5.55
C VAL A 22 6.93 7.39 -6.09
N THR A 23 6.79 7.39 -7.42
CA THR A 23 5.50 7.36 -8.10
C THR A 23 5.23 5.98 -8.65
N PHE A 24 4.07 5.38 -8.33
CA PHE A 24 3.59 4.19 -9.01
C PHE A 24 3.30 4.54 -10.46
N ALA A 25 3.99 3.86 -11.41
CA ALA A 25 4.09 4.27 -12.81
C ALA A 25 3.49 3.26 -13.79
N ARG A 26 2.52 2.47 -13.34
CA ARG A 26 1.78 1.48 -14.14
C ARG A 26 0.28 1.81 -14.21
N PRO A 27 -0.10 3.00 -14.71
CA PRO A 27 -1.51 3.43 -14.71
C PRO A 27 -2.40 2.55 -15.59
N ALA A 28 -1.88 1.92 -16.64
CA ALA A 28 -2.61 0.98 -17.50
C ALA A 28 -3.08 -0.26 -16.72
N GLU A 29 -2.36 -0.66 -15.68
CA GLU A 29 -2.71 -1.73 -14.74
C GLU A 29 -3.22 -1.18 -13.40
N ASN A 30 -3.73 0.07 -13.39
CA ASN A 30 -4.26 0.75 -12.20
C ASN A 30 -3.27 0.78 -11.02
N ASN A 31 -1.97 0.82 -11.31
CA ASN A 31 -0.89 0.79 -10.32
C ASN A 31 -0.98 -0.40 -9.35
N THR A 32 -1.32 -1.59 -9.88
CA THR A 32 -1.34 -2.83 -9.08
C THR A 32 0.06 -3.18 -8.57
N LEU A 33 0.11 -3.84 -7.42
CA LEU A 33 1.32 -4.34 -6.79
C LEU A 33 1.68 -5.71 -7.38
N THR A 34 2.79 -5.75 -8.08
CA THR A 34 3.47 -6.97 -8.50
C THR A 34 4.67 -7.24 -7.61
N GLN A 35 5.28 -8.42 -7.71
CA GLN A 35 6.54 -8.68 -7.01
C GLN A 35 7.63 -7.68 -7.42
N GLN A 36 7.68 -7.31 -8.70
CA GLN A 36 8.58 -6.26 -9.18
C GLN A 36 8.35 -4.94 -8.44
N THR A 37 7.09 -4.49 -8.32
CA THR A 37 6.75 -3.26 -7.60
C THR A 37 7.21 -3.31 -6.14
N LEU A 38 6.97 -4.44 -5.44
CA LEU A 38 7.39 -4.62 -4.05
C LEU A 38 8.91 -4.56 -3.90
N ASN A 39 9.63 -5.24 -4.80
CA ASN A 39 11.09 -5.27 -4.79
C ASN A 39 11.70 -3.89 -5.10
N GLU A 40 11.15 -3.18 -6.11
CA GLU A 40 11.60 -1.82 -6.45
C GLU A 40 11.32 -0.84 -5.31
N LEU A 41 10.14 -0.91 -4.68
CA LEU A 41 9.79 -0.04 -3.56
C LEU A 41 10.70 -0.31 -2.35
N SER A 42 10.99 -1.58 -2.06
CA SER A 42 11.94 -1.92 -1.00
C SER A 42 13.33 -1.35 -1.26
N ARG A 43 13.84 -1.44 -2.49
CA ARG A 43 15.14 -0.85 -2.88
C ARG A 43 15.13 0.68 -2.75
N ALA A 44 14.03 1.34 -3.13
CA ALA A 44 13.89 2.78 -2.96
C ALA A 44 13.99 3.19 -1.48
N PHE A 45 13.42 2.41 -0.57
CA PHE A 45 13.60 2.62 0.87
C PHE A 45 15.04 2.35 1.31
N ASP A 46 15.72 1.31 0.80
CA ASP A 46 17.14 1.06 1.09
C ASP A 46 18.01 2.26 0.74
N ASP A 47 17.80 2.82 -0.45
CA ASP A 47 18.57 3.98 -0.93
C ASP A 47 18.27 5.25 -0.12
N ALA A 48 16.99 5.45 0.24
CA ALA A 48 16.58 6.60 1.06
C ALA A 48 17.16 6.54 2.48
N GLU A 49 17.17 5.35 3.09
CA GLU A 49 17.69 5.14 4.45
C GLU A 49 19.21 5.25 4.53
N ARG A 50 19.92 4.87 3.46
CA ARG A 50 21.40 5.03 3.37
C ARG A 50 21.81 6.47 3.12
N ASP A 51 20.93 7.31 2.60
CA ASP A 51 21.22 8.73 2.38
C ASP A 51 21.01 9.55 3.66
N PRO A 52 22.08 10.02 4.32
CA PRO A 52 21.95 10.79 5.56
C PRO A 52 21.28 12.16 5.34
N ALA A 53 21.13 12.62 4.11
CA ALA A 53 20.40 13.84 3.79
C ALA A 53 18.91 13.63 3.62
N CYS A 54 18.47 12.43 3.27
CA CYS A 54 17.06 12.10 3.08
C CYS A 54 16.28 12.20 4.40
N ARG A 55 15.07 12.77 4.34
CA ARG A 55 14.17 12.93 5.49
C ARG A 55 12.78 12.41 5.20
N ILE A 56 12.35 12.46 3.95
CA ILE A 56 10.99 12.18 3.54
C ILE A 56 11.02 11.20 2.36
N VAL A 57 10.17 10.18 2.42
CA VAL A 57 9.74 9.40 1.26
C VAL A 57 8.32 9.83 0.93
N LEU A 58 8.12 10.35 -0.28
CA LEU A 58 6.82 10.72 -0.81
C LEU A 58 6.36 9.62 -1.75
N LEU A 59 5.21 9.03 -1.45
CA LEU A 59 4.56 8.02 -2.28
C LEU A 59 3.41 8.67 -3.05
N GLU A 60 3.39 8.48 -4.37
CA GLU A 60 2.42 9.08 -5.29
C GLU A 60 1.92 8.03 -6.29
N GLY A 61 0.74 8.25 -6.84
CA GLY A 61 0.21 7.46 -7.94
C GLY A 61 0.24 8.22 -9.26
N SER A 62 -0.16 7.56 -10.34
CA SER A 62 -0.30 8.16 -11.66
C SER A 62 -1.58 7.70 -12.35
N GLY A 63 -2.09 8.48 -13.30
CA GLY A 63 -3.24 8.10 -14.14
C GLY A 63 -4.57 7.95 -13.39
N GLY A 64 -4.77 8.66 -12.28
CA GLY A 64 -6.01 8.60 -11.48
C GLY A 64 -6.06 7.41 -10.51
N TYR A 65 -4.95 6.71 -10.34
CA TYR A 65 -4.82 5.61 -9.38
C TYR A 65 -3.58 5.85 -8.51
N PHE A 66 -3.76 5.81 -7.19
CA PHE A 66 -2.63 5.72 -6.30
C PHE A 66 -2.08 4.29 -6.32
N CYS A 67 -2.88 3.32 -5.87
CA CYS A 67 -2.57 1.90 -5.90
C CYS A 67 -3.85 1.09 -5.66
N THR A 68 -4.08 0.04 -6.45
CA THR A 68 -5.31 -0.79 -6.36
C THR A 68 -5.08 -2.19 -5.78
N GLY A 69 -3.96 -2.40 -5.09
CA GLY A 69 -3.64 -3.65 -4.41
C GLY A 69 -2.92 -4.66 -5.29
N MET A 70 -2.87 -5.91 -4.83
CA MET A 70 -2.10 -6.98 -5.51
C MET A 70 -2.64 -7.26 -6.90
N ASP A 71 -1.73 -7.53 -7.84
CA ASP A 71 -2.10 -7.91 -9.20
C ASP A 71 -2.67 -9.34 -9.21
N PHE A 72 -3.95 -9.46 -9.51
CA PHE A 72 -4.67 -10.75 -9.54
C PHE A 72 -4.14 -11.68 -10.65
N ARG A 73 -3.61 -11.15 -11.75
CA ARG A 73 -3.02 -11.96 -12.83
C ARG A 73 -1.76 -12.67 -12.31
N GLU A 74 -0.92 -11.94 -11.57
CA GLU A 74 0.26 -12.53 -10.96
C GLU A 74 -0.09 -13.56 -9.88
N MET A 75 -1.14 -13.29 -9.08
CA MET A 75 -1.64 -14.23 -8.07
C MET A 75 -2.14 -15.55 -8.68
N THR A 76 -2.76 -15.51 -9.86
CA THR A 76 -3.30 -16.71 -10.54
C THR A 76 -2.27 -17.45 -11.40
N SER A 77 -1.22 -16.77 -11.87
CA SER A 77 -0.17 -17.36 -12.70
C SER A 77 0.89 -18.11 -11.88
N ARG A 78 1.05 -17.78 -10.61
CA ARG A 78 1.97 -18.50 -9.71
C ARG A 78 1.39 -19.88 -9.38
N SER A 79 2.03 -20.93 -9.88
CA SER A 79 1.69 -22.29 -9.49
C SER A 79 1.93 -22.48 -7.99
N THR A 80 1.17 -23.38 -7.37
CA THR A 80 1.29 -23.73 -5.94
C THR A 80 2.68 -24.27 -5.57
N HIS A 81 3.57 -24.47 -6.55
CA HIS A 81 4.94 -24.97 -6.40
C HIS A 81 6.02 -23.92 -6.66
N ASP A 82 5.66 -22.73 -7.11
CA ASP A 82 6.66 -21.66 -7.25
C ASP A 82 7.04 -21.14 -5.85
N GLN A 83 8.14 -21.67 -5.35
CA GLN A 83 8.83 -21.09 -4.21
C GLN A 83 9.22 -19.66 -4.59
N ARG A 84 8.89 -18.69 -3.76
CA ARG A 84 9.38 -17.32 -3.91
C ARG A 84 10.88 -17.37 -4.13
N SER A 85 11.37 -16.59 -5.09
CA SER A 85 12.81 -16.49 -5.30
C SER A 85 13.46 -15.92 -4.03
N THR A 86 14.65 -16.39 -3.73
CA THR A 86 15.45 -15.85 -2.62
C THR A 86 15.67 -14.35 -2.87
N GLY A 87 15.04 -13.50 -2.04
CA GLY A 87 15.10 -12.03 -2.19
C GLY A 87 13.78 -11.36 -2.54
N ASP A 88 12.69 -12.11 -2.76
CA ASP A 88 11.35 -11.53 -2.93
C ASP A 88 10.86 -10.93 -1.62
N ILE A 89 10.40 -9.67 -1.68
CA ILE A 89 9.87 -8.94 -0.54
C ILE A 89 8.42 -9.36 -0.30
N HIS A 90 8.12 -9.72 0.94
CA HIS A 90 6.75 -9.95 1.36
C HIS A 90 6.01 -8.61 1.51
N TYR A 91 4.75 -8.55 1.10
CA TYR A 91 3.96 -7.31 1.20
C TYR A 91 3.88 -6.79 2.66
N MET A 92 3.70 -7.69 3.64
CA MET A 92 3.66 -7.31 5.05
C MET A 92 5.00 -6.75 5.55
N ASP A 93 6.14 -7.24 5.06
CA ASP A 93 7.47 -6.70 5.41
C ASP A 93 7.61 -5.27 4.90
N LEU A 94 7.11 -5.00 3.69
CA LEU A 94 7.07 -3.64 3.14
C LEU A 94 6.20 -2.71 4.01
N LEU A 95 5.01 -3.13 4.40
CA LEU A 95 4.13 -2.33 5.26
C LEU A 95 4.79 -2.05 6.62
N ARG A 96 5.41 -3.07 7.21
CA ARG A 96 6.16 -2.94 8.46
C ARG A 96 7.29 -1.91 8.28
N ARG A 97 8.04 -2.01 7.19
CA ARG A 97 9.12 -1.07 6.89
C ARG A 97 8.62 0.36 6.78
N ILE A 98 7.55 0.63 6.04
CA ILE A 98 6.93 1.95 5.93
C ILE A 98 6.60 2.51 7.32
N ALA A 99 6.02 1.67 8.19
CA ALA A 99 5.61 2.08 9.53
C ALA A 99 6.77 2.27 10.53
N THR A 100 7.98 1.72 10.25
CA THR A 100 9.09 1.67 11.22
C THR A 100 10.34 2.42 10.79
N THR A 101 10.48 2.75 9.51
CA THR A 101 11.66 3.48 8.97
C THR A 101 11.93 4.78 9.72
N GLY A 102 13.20 5.19 9.78
CA GLY A 102 13.61 6.50 10.33
C GLY A 102 13.25 7.69 9.42
N LEU A 103 12.62 7.45 8.27
CA LEU A 103 12.16 8.50 7.37
C LEU A 103 10.69 8.82 7.67
N VAL A 104 10.28 10.05 7.38
CA VAL A 104 8.86 10.40 7.34
C VAL A 104 8.28 9.92 6.02
N VAL A 105 7.21 9.12 6.06
CA VAL A 105 6.55 8.64 4.85
C VAL A 105 5.24 9.39 4.65
N ILE A 106 5.10 10.01 3.49
CA ILE A 106 3.89 10.74 3.08
C ILE A 106 3.27 10.02 1.89
N SER A 107 2.00 9.65 1.98
CA SER A 107 1.19 9.26 0.82
C SER A 107 0.43 10.47 0.31
N ALA A 108 0.70 10.88 -0.94
CA ALA A 108 -0.04 11.93 -1.64
C ALA A 108 -0.98 11.26 -2.67
N VAL A 109 -2.25 11.25 -2.35
CA VAL A 109 -3.27 10.47 -3.06
C VAL A 109 -4.06 11.36 -3.99
N ASP A 110 -3.96 11.08 -5.29
CA ASP A 110 -4.86 11.62 -6.32
C ASP A 110 -5.50 10.47 -7.08
N GLY A 111 -6.79 10.24 -6.83
CA GLY A 111 -7.55 9.15 -7.45
C GLY A 111 -7.84 7.98 -6.52
N GLN A 112 -7.80 6.76 -7.07
CA GLN A 112 -8.29 5.56 -6.37
C GLN A 112 -7.21 4.86 -5.55
N VAL A 113 -7.60 4.44 -4.34
CA VAL A 113 -6.82 3.56 -3.46
C VAL A 113 -7.68 2.36 -3.09
N MET A 114 -7.19 1.16 -3.38
CA MET A 114 -7.96 -0.06 -3.10
C MET A 114 -7.07 -1.14 -2.49
N ALA A 115 -7.71 -2.03 -1.72
CA ALA A 115 -7.08 -3.26 -1.23
C ALA A 115 -5.70 -3.02 -0.59
N GLY A 116 -4.64 -3.68 -1.08
CA GLY A 116 -3.28 -3.46 -0.61
C GLY A 116 -2.78 -2.00 -0.68
N GLY A 117 -3.35 -1.18 -1.56
CA GLY A 117 -3.07 0.27 -1.56
C GLY A 117 -3.49 0.95 -0.26
N ILE A 118 -4.61 0.52 0.35
CA ILE A 118 -5.05 0.98 1.68
C ILE A 118 -4.00 0.64 2.75
N GLY A 119 -3.34 -0.51 2.64
CA GLY A 119 -2.27 -0.88 3.57
C GLY A 119 -1.08 0.07 3.52
N ILE A 120 -0.65 0.48 2.32
CA ILE A 120 0.43 1.47 2.13
C ILE A 120 0.03 2.81 2.75
N VAL A 121 -1.18 3.29 2.46
CA VAL A 121 -1.74 4.53 3.04
C VAL A 121 -1.82 4.44 4.56
N ALA A 122 -2.35 3.33 5.10
CA ALA A 122 -2.47 3.12 6.55
C ALA A 122 -1.11 3.00 7.26
N ALA A 123 -0.07 2.51 6.57
CA ALA A 123 1.28 2.41 7.09
C ALA A 123 2.03 3.76 7.09
N SER A 124 1.65 4.69 6.22
CA SER A 124 2.28 6.00 6.08
C SER A 124 2.09 6.90 7.31
N ASP A 125 3.00 7.83 7.53
CA ASP A 125 2.93 8.77 8.66
C ASP A 125 1.89 9.86 8.41
N LEU A 126 1.83 10.37 7.17
CA LEU A 126 0.86 11.37 6.75
C LEU A 126 0.21 10.96 5.43
N VAL A 127 -1.06 11.26 5.30
CA VAL A 127 -1.86 11.02 4.09
C VAL A 127 -2.52 12.32 3.66
N LEU A 128 -2.09 12.81 2.52
CA LEU A 128 -2.67 13.97 1.85
C LEU A 128 -3.50 13.46 0.67
N ALA A 129 -4.69 13.99 0.47
CA ALA A 129 -5.55 13.52 -0.62
C ALA A 129 -6.25 14.67 -1.34
N THR A 130 -6.52 14.48 -2.63
CA THR A 130 -7.43 15.38 -3.36
C THR A 130 -8.88 15.09 -2.98
N PRO A 131 -9.81 16.05 -3.10
CA PRO A 131 -11.24 15.81 -2.87
C PRO A 131 -11.84 14.73 -3.80
N ALA A 132 -11.22 14.50 -4.95
CA ALA A 132 -11.64 13.47 -5.91
C ALA A 132 -11.26 12.04 -5.47
N SER A 133 -10.35 11.88 -4.53
CA SER A 133 -9.82 10.57 -4.12
C SER A 133 -10.90 9.65 -3.52
N ARG A 134 -10.72 8.36 -3.74
CA ARG A 134 -11.64 7.29 -3.30
C ARG A 134 -10.86 6.15 -2.65
N PHE A 135 -11.42 5.56 -1.60
CA PHE A 135 -10.76 4.57 -0.77
C PHE A 135 -11.69 3.37 -0.56
N SER A 136 -11.25 2.15 -0.86
CA SER A 136 -12.07 0.95 -0.66
C SER A 136 -11.24 -0.27 -0.27
N LEU A 137 -11.89 -1.21 0.41
CA LEU A 137 -11.29 -2.47 0.87
C LEU A 137 -12.18 -3.65 0.43
N PRO A 138 -12.12 -4.03 -0.86
CA PRO A 138 -13.10 -4.91 -1.47
C PRO A 138 -12.77 -6.40 -1.36
N GLU A 139 -11.71 -6.82 -0.67
CA GLU A 139 -11.19 -8.19 -0.65
C GLU A 139 -12.25 -9.23 -0.29
N ALA A 140 -13.19 -8.89 0.62
CA ALA A 140 -14.25 -9.79 1.04
C ALA A 140 -15.17 -10.23 -0.11
N LEU A 141 -15.29 -9.45 -1.17
CA LEU A 141 -16.09 -9.80 -2.36
C LEU A 141 -15.57 -11.06 -3.09
N TRP A 142 -14.26 -11.35 -2.97
CA TRP A 142 -13.65 -12.55 -3.52
C TRP A 142 -13.43 -13.65 -2.48
N GLY A 143 -13.84 -13.43 -1.23
CA GLY A 143 -13.61 -14.35 -0.11
C GLY A 143 -12.23 -14.19 0.53
N LEU A 144 -11.50 -13.12 0.19
CA LEU A 144 -10.22 -12.81 0.80
C LEU A 144 -10.43 -11.95 2.06
N LEU A 145 -9.47 -12.03 2.97
CA LEU A 145 -9.34 -11.11 4.10
C LEU A 145 -8.21 -10.11 3.81
N PRO A 146 -8.37 -8.82 4.14
CA PRO A 146 -7.28 -7.86 4.08
C PRO A 146 -6.34 -7.99 5.28
N ALA A 147 -5.86 -9.23 5.57
CA ALA A 147 -5.20 -9.59 6.81
C ALA A 147 -3.93 -8.75 7.08
N CYS A 148 -3.11 -8.50 6.06
CA CYS A 148 -1.92 -7.66 6.18
C CYS A 148 -2.24 -6.16 6.36
N VAL A 149 -3.41 -5.71 5.87
CA VAL A 149 -3.85 -4.31 5.92
C VAL A 149 -4.44 -3.96 7.28
N LEU A 150 -5.25 -4.87 7.84
CA LEU A 150 -6.07 -4.61 9.02
C LEU A 150 -5.29 -4.14 10.26
N PRO A 151 -4.12 -4.71 10.62
CA PRO A 151 -3.40 -4.22 11.79
C PRO A 151 -3.06 -2.72 11.69
N LEU A 152 -2.64 -2.27 10.52
CA LEU A 152 -2.28 -0.87 10.27
C LEU A 152 -3.51 0.02 10.13
N LEU A 153 -4.56 -0.48 9.49
CA LEU A 153 -5.81 0.23 9.34
C LEU A 153 -6.51 0.45 10.69
N ILE A 154 -6.57 -0.58 11.55
CA ILE A 154 -7.11 -0.48 12.91
C ILE A 154 -6.34 0.56 13.74
N ARG A 155 -5.01 0.58 13.63
CA ARG A 155 -4.20 1.64 14.25
C ARG A 155 -4.66 3.03 13.81
N ARG A 156 -4.94 3.19 12.52
CA ARG A 156 -5.16 4.51 11.92
C ARG A 156 -6.58 5.03 12.12
N ILE A 157 -7.59 4.19 11.88
CA ILE A 157 -9.00 4.60 11.91
C ILE A 157 -9.84 3.91 12.99
N GLY A 158 -9.20 3.13 13.85
CA GLY A 158 -9.86 2.38 14.92
C GLY A 158 -10.58 1.14 14.42
N PHE A 159 -10.95 0.26 15.37
CA PHE A 159 -11.54 -1.03 15.08
C PHE A 159 -12.84 -0.92 14.27
N GLN A 160 -13.79 -0.09 14.75
CA GLN A 160 -15.12 -0.06 14.16
C GLN A 160 -15.14 0.47 12.72
N ASN A 161 -14.36 1.50 12.42
CA ASN A 161 -14.26 2.01 11.04
C ASN A 161 -13.59 0.99 10.11
N SER A 162 -12.53 0.32 10.59
CA SER A 162 -11.85 -0.74 9.84
C SER A 162 -12.78 -1.93 9.57
N TYR A 163 -13.52 -2.39 10.59
CA TYR A 163 -14.47 -3.48 10.47
C TYR A 163 -15.60 -3.15 9.49
N ARG A 164 -16.19 -1.94 9.61
CA ARG A 164 -17.22 -1.46 8.68
C ARG A 164 -16.71 -1.44 7.24
N MET A 165 -15.53 -0.82 7.01
CA MET A 165 -14.94 -0.71 5.66
C MET A 165 -14.70 -2.10 5.03
N THR A 166 -14.23 -3.06 5.83
CA THR A 166 -13.99 -4.44 5.38
C THR A 166 -15.29 -5.19 5.10
N LEU A 167 -16.29 -5.05 5.99
CA LEU A 167 -17.55 -5.80 5.91
C LEU A 167 -18.44 -5.29 4.77
N THR A 168 -18.57 -3.95 4.65
CA THR A 168 -19.46 -3.35 3.63
C THR A 168 -18.80 -3.29 2.26
N THR A 169 -17.47 -3.32 2.19
CA THR A 169 -16.70 -3.14 0.96
C THR A 169 -17.01 -1.83 0.21
N GLU A 170 -17.73 -0.91 0.86
CA GLU A 170 -18.13 0.36 0.28
C GLU A 170 -16.93 1.29 0.04
N THR A 171 -17.06 2.07 -1.02
CA THR A 171 -16.07 3.10 -1.34
C THR A 171 -16.30 4.34 -0.49
N MET A 172 -15.30 4.73 0.31
CA MET A 172 -15.29 5.98 1.06
C MET A 172 -14.81 7.13 0.17
N THR A 173 -15.50 8.26 0.25
CA THR A 173 -15.03 9.53 -0.31
C THR A 173 -13.82 10.06 0.45
N ALA A 174 -13.06 10.99 -0.13
CA ALA A 174 -11.96 11.66 0.53
C ALA A 174 -12.41 12.36 1.84
N ARG A 175 -13.62 12.96 1.85
CA ARG A 175 -14.20 13.60 3.04
C ARG A 175 -14.48 12.58 4.15
N GLN A 176 -15.13 11.46 3.84
CA GLN A 176 -15.38 10.39 4.81
C GLN A 176 -14.08 9.79 5.33
N SER A 177 -13.05 9.70 4.48
CA SER A 177 -11.73 9.20 4.85
C SER A 177 -10.99 10.16 5.78
N LEU A 178 -11.15 11.49 5.60
CA LEU A 178 -10.67 12.50 6.53
C LEU A 178 -11.37 12.39 7.89
N GLU A 179 -12.70 12.30 7.88
CA GLU A 179 -13.51 12.18 9.11
C GLU A 179 -13.20 10.89 9.89
N ALA A 180 -12.88 9.80 9.19
CA ALA A 180 -12.45 8.54 9.80
C ALA A 180 -10.99 8.56 10.28
N GLY A 181 -10.18 9.54 9.89
CA GLY A 181 -8.75 9.62 10.21
C GLY A 181 -7.84 8.81 9.29
N LEU A 182 -8.34 8.29 8.16
CA LEU A 182 -7.50 7.65 7.14
C LEU A 182 -6.68 8.69 6.37
N VAL A 183 -7.27 9.83 6.08
CA VAL A 183 -6.65 11.00 5.45
C VAL A 183 -6.40 12.07 6.50
N ASP A 184 -5.24 12.72 6.49
CA ASP A 184 -4.86 13.76 7.46
C ASP A 184 -5.18 15.18 6.92
N GLU A 185 -5.18 15.36 5.59
CA GLU A 185 -5.46 16.65 4.95
C GLU A 185 -6.05 16.45 3.56
N LEU A 186 -7.10 17.21 3.24
CA LEU A 186 -7.58 17.38 1.87
C LEU A 186 -6.95 18.63 1.26
N ALA A 187 -6.44 18.51 0.04
CA ALA A 187 -5.79 19.59 -0.67
C ALA A 187 -6.15 19.58 -2.16
N ASP A 188 -6.46 20.74 -2.72
CA ASP A 188 -6.67 20.89 -4.16
C ASP A 188 -5.35 20.80 -4.94
N SER A 189 -4.23 21.18 -4.30
CA SER A 189 -2.86 21.01 -4.81
C SER A 189 -2.04 20.18 -3.84
N LEU A 190 -1.75 18.92 -4.21
CA LEU A 190 -0.90 18.03 -3.42
C LEU A 190 0.53 18.55 -3.35
N ASP A 191 1.07 19.12 -4.44
CA ASP A 191 2.42 19.69 -4.45
C ASP A 191 2.58 20.80 -3.40
N ASP A 192 1.59 21.67 -3.27
CA ASP A 192 1.60 22.73 -2.26
C ASP A 192 1.46 22.18 -0.85
N ALA A 193 0.61 21.19 -0.64
CA ALA A 193 0.43 20.55 0.65
C ALA A 193 1.72 19.81 1.08
N VAL A 194 2.31 19.02 0.19
CA VAL A 194 3.61 18.34 0.41
C VAL A 194 4.69 19.35 0.72
N ARG A 195 4.79 20.43 -0.06
CA ARG A 195 5.77 21.50 0.16
C ARG A 195 5.63 22.13 1.54
N ARG A 196 4.42 22.50 1.96
CA ARG A 196 4.14 23.06 3.28
C ARG A 196 4.55 22.11 4.41
N ARG A 197 4.19 20.83 4.32
CA ARG A 197 4.53 19.82 5.32
C ARG A 197 6.04 19.58 5.38
N SER A 198 6.69 19.49 4.22
CA SER A 198 8.13 19.24 4.09
C SER A 198 8.98 20.31 4.76
N LEU A 199 8.57 21.59 4.75
CA LEU A 199 9.30 22.68 5.42
C LEU A 199 9.59 22.40 6.91
N ARG A 200 8.70 21.69 7.60
CA ARG A 200 8.87 21.34 9.01
C ARG A 200 9.47 19.97 9.19
N LEU A 201 9.02 18.99 8.43
CA LEU A 201 9.41 17.58 8.55
C LEU A 201 10.90 17.37 8.19
N THR A 202 11.43 18.11 7.23
CA THR A 202 12.85 18.03 6.85
C THR A 202 13.83 18.57 7.91
N ARG A 203 13.32 19.11 9.03
CA ARG A 203 14.13 19.52 10.20
C ARG A 203 14.33 18.37 11.19
N LEU A 204 13.55 17.30 11.09
CA LEU A 204 13.70 16.12 11.93
C LEU A 204 14.82 15.25 11.34
N ASP A 205 15.71 14.75 12.19
CA ASP A 205 16.69 13.75 11.78
C ASP A 205 16.12 12.34 11.83
N GLN A 206 16.72 11.43 11.06
CA GLN A 206 16.22 10.05 10.92
C GLN A 206 16.21 9.29 12.26
N GLU A 207 17.18 9.53 13.14
CA GLU A 207 17.25 8.82 14.41
C GLU A 207 16.12 9.26 15.36
N THR A 208 15.83 10.56 15.42
CA THR A 208 14.68 11.08 16.17
C THR A 208 13.37 10.49 15.68
N VAL A 209 13.15 10.43 14.35
CA VAL A 209 11.94 9.84 13.77
C VAL A 209 11.87 8.34 14.11
N ARG A 210 12.97 7.60 13.96
CA ARG A 210 13.03 6.16 14.30
C ARG A 210 12.68 5.91 15.76
N ARG A 211 13.26 6.66 16.69
CA ARG A 211 12.98 6.54 18.15
C ARG A 211 11.54 6.87 18.46
N MET A 212 10.99 7.90 17.85
CA MET A 212 9.59 8.27 18.01
C MET A 212 8.66 7.15 17.52
N LYS A 213 8.85 6.65 16.31
CA LYS A 213 8.07 5.52 15.79
C LYS A 213 8.21 4.27 16.67
N ALA A 214 9.42 3.91 17.08
CA ALA A 214 9.66 2.78 17.98
C ALA A 214 8.97 2.96 19.34
N TYR A 215 8.90 4.18 19.87
CA TYR A 215 8.18 4.46 21.11
C TYR A 215 6.66 4.30 20.91
N PHE A 216 6.10 4.87 19.85
CA PHE A 216 4.67 4.73 19.56
C PHE A 216 4.26 3.29 19.30
N GLN A 217 5.13 2.45 18.71
CA GLN A 217 4.87 1.01 18.55
C GLN A 217 4.68 0.27 19.87
N LYS A 218 5.36 0.70 20.95
CA LYS A 218 5.16 0.12 22.29
C LYS A 218 3.77 0.46 22.88
N MET A 219 3.13 1.53 22.40
CA MET A 219 1.78 1.94 22.80
C MET A 219 0.71 1.28 21.92
N TRP A 220 1.11 0.71 20.81
CA TRP A 220 0.24 0.08 19.84
C TRP A 220 0.65 -1.40 19.69
N TYR A 221 -0.32 -2.29 19.85
CA TYR A 221 -0.13 -3.76 19.89
C TYR A 221 0.20 -4.40 18.53
N LEU A 222 1.07 -3.82 17.70
CA LEU A 222 1.64 -4.50 16.55
C LEU A 222 2.88 -5.27 17.01
N SER A 223 2.66 -6.49 17.46
CA SER A 223 3.72 -7.42 17.84
C SER A 223 4.10 -8.33 16.67
N ASP A 224 5.20 -9.09 16.82
CA ASP A 224 5.55 -10.14 15.87
C ASP A 224 4.42 -11.18 15.74
N ALA A 225 3.70 -11.47 16.83
CA ALA A 225 2.52 -12.34 16.82
C ALA A 225 1.38 -11.78 15.96
N THR A 226 1.17 -10.46 15.91
CA THR A 226 0.19 -9.84 15.02
C THR A 226 0.59 -9.99 13.55
N TYR A 227 1.89 -9.85 13.27
CA TYR A 227 2.46 -10.08 11.94
C TYR A 227 2.25 -11.53 11.50
N GLU A 228 2.65 -12.48 12.34
CA GLU A 228 2.49 -13.92 12.07
C GLU A 228 1.03 -14.30 11.86
N THR A 229 0.13 -13.78 12.68
CA THR A 229 -1.32 -13.98 12.52
C THR A 229 -1.80 -13.50 11.15
N ALA A 230 -1.42 -12.30 10.74
CA ALA A 230 -1.83 -11.74 9.46
C ALA A 230 -1.36 -12.58 8.26
N VAL A 231 -0.11 -13.04 8.30
CA VAL A 231 0.46 -13.90 7.24
C VAL A 231 -0.21 -15.27 7.24
N ASN A 232 -0.38 -15.89 8.41
CA ASN A 232 -1.00 -17.22 8.54
C ASN A 232 -2.46 -17.23 8.11
N GLU A 233 -3.20 -16.13 8.29
CA GLU A 233 -4.59 -16.04 7.87
C GLU A 233 -4.73 -15.82 6.36
N ILE A 234 -3.86 -15.06 5.71
CA ILE A 234 -4.00 -14.78 4.27
C ILE A 234 -3.47 -15.91 3.39
N GLU A 235 -2.40 -16.61 3.77
CA GLU A 235 -1.79 -17.64 2.93
C GLU A 235 -2.74 -18.80 2.56
N PRO A 236 -3.53 -19.38 3.49
CA PRO A 236 -4.49 -20.42 3.14
C PRO A 236 -5.59 -19.92 2.18
N LEU A 237 -6.04 -18.68 2.36
CA LEU A 237 -7.09 -18.09 1.51
C LEU A 237 -6.61 -17.89 0.08
N VAL A 238 -5.39 -17.40 -0.10
CA VAL A 238 -4.80 -17.24 -1.44
C VAL A 238 -4.68 -18.59 -2.16
N ARG A 239 -4.52 -19.70 -1.44
CA ARG A 239 -4.41 -21.07 -2.00
C ARG A 239 -5.76 -21.78 -2.12
N ASP A 240 -6.85 -21.23 -1.58
CA ASP A 240 -8.19 -21.84 -1.65
C ASP A 240 -8.66 -21.93 -3.12
N PRO A 241 -8.99 -23.13 -3.63
CA PRO A 241 -9.40 -23.31 -5.02
C PRO A 241 -10.63 -22.47 -5.41
N ARG A 242 -11.58 -22.29 -4.50
CA ARG A 242 -12.80 -21.47 -4.72
C ARG A 242 -12.43 -20.01 -4.90
N ILE A 243 -11.52 -19.50 -4.08
CA ILE A 243 -11.04 -18.10 -4.15
C ILE A 243 -10.24 -17.90 -5.44
N GLN A 244 -9.37 -18.85 -5.79
CA GLN A 244 -8.62 -18.85 -7.05
C GLN A 244 -9.56 -18.85 -8.27
N GLU A 245 -10.65 -19.62 -8.22
CA GLU A 245 -11.66 -19.63 -9.26
C GLU A 245 -12.39 -18.29 -9.38
N ASN A 246 -12.80 -17.70 -8.26
CA ASN A 246 -13.43 -16.37 -8.22
C ASN A 246 -12.53 -15.31 -8.85
N ILE A 247 -11.24 -15.32 -8.50
CA ILE A 247 -10.23 -14.38 -9.02
C ILE A 247 -10.05 -14.61 -10.52
N ARG A 248 -9.90 -15.86 -10.97
CA ARG A 248 -9.75 -16.21 -12.38
C ARG A 248 -10.95 -15.74 -13.21
N ASN A 249 -12.17 -16.02 -12.77
CA ASN A 249 -13.39 -15.59 -13.44
C ASN A 249 -13.47 -14.07 -13.58
N PHE A 250 -13.00 -13.33 -12.58
CA PHE A 250 -12.93 -11.87 -12.68
C PHE A 250 -11.85 -11.41 -13.65
N VAL A 251 -10.65 -11.99 -13.61
CA VAL A 251 -9.53 -11.63 -14.51
C VAL A 251 -9.90 -11.87 -15.97
N GLU A 252 -10.46 -13.06 -16.28
CA GLU A 252 -10.72 -13.50 -17.65
C GLU A 252 -12.04 -12.95 -18.21
N HIS A 253 -13.08 -12.89 -17.38
CA HIS A 253 -14.44 -12.61 -17.84
C HIS A 253 -15.06 -11.36 -17.22
N LYS A 254 -14.35 -10.64 -16.32
CA LYS A 254 -14.87 -9.51 -15.54
C LYS A 254 -16.13 -9.87 -14.74
N ARG A 255 -16.28 -11.16 -14.37
CA ARG A 255 -17.43 -11.69 -13.64
C ARG A 255 -17.14 -11.72 -12.15
N PHE A 256 -18.05 -11.18 -11.37
CA PHE A 256 -17.97 -11.21 -9.92
C PHE A 256 -18.51 -12.53 -9.33
N PRO A 257 -18.06 -12.93 -8.11
CA PRO A 257 -18.44 -14.21 -7.51
C PRO A 257 -19.94 -14.42 -7.26
N TRP A 258 -20.73 -13.36 -7.16
CA TRP A 258 -22.19 -13.42 -6.97
C TRP A 258 -22.99 -13.45 -8.27
N GLU A 259 -22.36 -13.28 -9.41
CA GLU A 259 -23.01 -13.36 -10.70
C GLU A 259 -23.19 -14.82 -11.10
N LYS A 260 -24.46 -15.24 -11.31
CA LYS A 260 -24.77 -16.62 -11.69
C LYS A 260 -24.15 -16.97 -13.04
N ILE A 261 -23.63 -18.21 -13.13
CA ILE A 261 -23.31 -18.83 -14.42
C ILE A 261 -24.66 -19.11 -15.06
N GLY A 262 -25.02 -18.33 -16.12
CA GLY A 262 -26.22 -18.54 -16.92
C GLY A 262 -26.08 -19.77 -17.80
#